data_574f4c019dbf3c909c6ce0dff42e4e53
#
_entry.id   574f4c019dbf3c909c6ce0dff42e4e53
#
_cell.length_a   1.000
_cell.length_b   1.000
_cell.length_c   1.000
_cell.angle_alpha   90.00
_cell.angle_beta   90.00
_cell.angle_gamma   90.00
#
_symmetry.space_group_name_H-M   'P 1'
#
loop_
_entity.id
_entity.type
_entity.pdbx_description
1 polymer ?
#
loop_
_entity_poly.entity_id
_entity_poly.type
_entity_poly.pdbx_seq_one_letter_code
_entity_poly.pdbx_strand_id
1 'polypeptide(L)'
;MVYILFEVIPMSVSKKVKALLMEREKKQSDLMDVLEMSSKQSLSNKFSNERWSAEDLIKIAEFCDCKLAFILPNGERITLDTAE
;
A
#
# COMPACT_ATOMS: atom_id res chain seq x y z
N MET A 1 -11.09 -13.42 21.83
CA MET A 1 -10.93 -12.22 21.07
C MET A 1 -10.87 -12.54 19.62
N VAL A 2 -11.79 -11.97 18.90
CA VAL A 2 -11.86 -12.31 17.47
C VAL A 2 -10.63 -11.90 16.70
N TYR A 3 -10.04 -10.77 17.04
CA TYR A 3 -8.89 -10.34 16.23
C TYR A 3 -7.65 -11.19 16.46
N ILE A 4 -7.68 -12.09 17.42
CA ILE A 4 -6.58 -13.04 17.56
C ILE A 4 -6.48 -13.91 16.32
N LEU A 5 -7.62 -14.21 15.71
CA LEU A 5 -7.64 -15.00 14.49
C LEU A 5 -6.92 -14.30 13.37
N PHE A 6 -6.95 -12.98 13.35
CA PHE A 6 -6.25 -12.23 12.30
C PHE A 6 -4.75 -12.33 12.44
N GLU A 7 -4.27 -12.56 13.64
CA GLU A 7 -2.84 -12.66 13.86
C GLU A 7 -2.25 -13.92 13.25
N VAL A 8 -3.05 -14.95 13.10
CA VAL A 8 -2.57 -16.17 12.49
C VAL A 8 -2.79 -16.20 10.99
N ILE A 9 -3.50 -15.23 10.47
CA ILE A 9 -3.74 -15.12 9.03
C ILE A 9 -2.72 -14.12 8.47
N PRO A 10 -1.85 -14.56 7.56
CA PRO A 10 -0.86 -13.64 6.99
C PRO A 10 -1.55 -12.44 6.36
N MET A 11 -1.06 -11.26 6.67
CA MET A 11 -1.57 -10.05 6.06
C MET A 11 -0.96 -9.88 4.68
N SER A 12 -1.81 -9.62 3.71
CA SER A 12 -1.35 -9.36 2.35
C SER A 12 -1.30 -7.86 2.15
N VAL A 13 -0.12 -7.35 1.85
CA VAL A 13 0.02 -5.94 1.51
C VAL A 13 -0.74 -5.65 0.23
N SER A 14 -0.70 -6.59 -0.71
CA SER A 14 -1.45 -6.44 -1.97
C SER A 14 -2.93 -6.24 -1.72
N LYS A 15 -3.51 -6.99 -0.80
CA LYS A 15 -4.93 -6.84 -0.48
C LYS A 15 -5.21 -5.47 0.14
N LYS A 16 -4.29 -4.98 0.97
CA LYS A 16 -4.46 -3.67 1.58
C LYS A 16 -4.35 -2.56 0.54
N VAL A 17 -3.44 -2.73 -0.42
CA VAL A 17 -3.31 -1.76 -1.51
C VAL A 17 -4.61 -1.73 -2.33
N LYS A 18 -5.16 -2.91 -2.65
CA LYS A 18 -6.42 -2.96 -3.39
C LYS A 18 -7.55 -2.31 -2.61
N ALA A 19 -7.60 -2.55 -1.31
CA ALA A 19 -8.64 -1.96 -0.48
C ALA A 19 -8.52 -0.43 -0.46
N LEU A 20 -7.30 0.08 -0.37
CA LEU A 20 -7.07 1.51 -0.39
C LEU A 20 -7.53 2.12 -1.71
N LEU A 21 -7.16 1.48 -2.83
CA LEU A 21 -7.55 1.98 -4.14
C LEU A 21 -9.06 2.01 -4.28
N MET A 22 -9.75 0.96 -3.83
CA MET A 22 -11.21 0.94 -3.86
C MET A 22 -11.80 2.04 -3.01
N GLU A 23 -11.29 2.22 -1.81
CA GLU A 23 -11.80 3.23 -0.90
C GLU A 23 -11.64 4.62 -1.49
N ARG A 24 -10.56 4.87 -2.22
CA ARG A 24 -10.29 6.17 -2.80
C ARG A 24 -10.76 6.25 -4.25
N GLU A 25 -11.44 5.22 -4.75
CA GLU A 25 -12.00 5.17 -6.11
C GLU A 25 -10.91 5.37 -7.17
N LYS A 26 -9.79 4.70 -6.98
CA LYS A 26 -8.68 4.73 -7.94
C LYS A 26 -8.58 3.41 -8.66
N LYS A 27 -7.98 3.42 -9.85
CA LYS A 27 -7.81 2.21 -10.65
C LYS A 27 -6.43 1.61 -10.43
N GLN A 28 -6.36 0.28 -10.39
CA GLN A 28 -5.08 -0.39 -10.27
C GLN A 28 -4.16 -0.05 -11.43
N SER A 29 -4.72 0.10 -12.62
CA SER A 29 -3.91 0.40 -13.80
C SER A 29 -3.18 1.73 -13.68
N ASP A 30 -3.71 2.67 -12.91
CA ASP A 30 -3.03 3.94 -12.72
C ASP A 30 -1.72 3.80 -11.98
N LEU A 31 -1.52 2.69 -11.26
CA LEU A 31 -0.30 2.46 -10.53
C LEU A 31 0.90 2.28 -11.45
N MET A 32 0.66 1.91 -12.71
CA MET A 32 1.78 1.81 -13.65
C MET A 32 2.48 3.15 -13.79
N ASP A 33 1.70 4.21 -13.90
CA ASP A 33 2.28 5.56 -14.00
C ASP A 33 2.86 6.01 -12.66
N VAL A 34 2.12 5.76 -11.59
CA VAL A 34 2.53 6.18 -10.25
C VAL A 34 3.87 5.55 -9.87
N LEU A 35 4.05 4.29 -10.20
CA LEU A 35 5.25 3.54 -9.86
C LEU A 35 6.26 3.50 -11.01
N GLU A 36 5.95 4.20 -12.09
CA GLU A 36 6.84 4.30 -13.26
C GLU A 36 7.21 2.92 -13.80
N MET A 37 6.20 2.08 -13.94
CA MET A 37 6.42 0.72 -14.43
C MET A 37 6.16 0.65 -15.93
N SER A 38 6.92 -0.19 -16.61
CA SER A 38 6.87 -0.26 -18.06
C SER A 38 5.89 -1.29 -18.60
N SER A 39 5.38 -2.19 -17.75
CA SER A 39 4.51 -3.24 -18.26
C SER A 39 3.48 -3.65 -17.21
N LYS A 40 2.34 -4.14 -17.73
CA LYS A 40 1.30 -4.69 -16.86
C LYS A 40 1.79 -5.90 -16.10
N GLN A 41 2.69 -6.67 -16.72
CA GLN A 41 3.22 -7.87 -16.08
C GLN A 41 3.99 -7.50 -14.82
N SER A 42 4.77 -6.43 -14.87
CA SER A 42 5.52 -6.00 -13.69
C SER A 42 4.58 -5.63 -12.55
N LEU A 43 3.51 -4.92 -12.85
CA LEU A 43 2.55 -4.55 -11.83
C LEU A 43 1.85 -5.80 -11.28
N SER A 44 1.45 -6.71 -12.17
CA SER A 44 0.82 -7.95 -11.76
C SER A 44 1.73 -8.75 -10.83
N ASN A 45 3.03 -8.76 -11.12
CA ASN A 45 4.00 -9.46 -10.28
C ASN A 45 4.11 -8.86 -8.89
N LYS A 46 4.02 -7.52 -8.79
CA LYS A 46 4.03 -6.88 -7.48
C LYS A 46 2.85 -7.36 -6.63
N PHE A 47 1.67 -7.42 -7.24
CA PHE A 47 0.48 -7.89 -6.52
C PHE A 47 0.57 -9.37 -6.16
N SER A 48 1.03 -10.19 -7.11
CA SER A 48 1.08 -11.63 -6.89
C SER A 48 2.14 -12.04 -5.88
N ASN A 49 3.30 -11.38 -5.94
CA ASN A 49 4.46 -11.79 -5.17
C ASN A 49 4.74 -10.91 -3.97
N GLU A 50 3.83 -9.99 -3.68
CA GLU A 50 3.96 -9.08 -2.52
C GLU A 50 5.28 -8.31 -2.57
N ARG A 51 5.64 -7.83 -3.75
CA ARG A 51 6.93 -7.17 -3.93
C ARG A 51 6.80 -5.65 -3.82
N TRP A 52 6.39 -5.21 -2.65
CA TRP A 52 6.19 -3.79 -2.39
C TRP A 52 7.37 -3.25 -1.59
N SER A 53 7.97 -2.18 -2.07
CA SER A 53 8.98 -1.47 -1.31
C SER A 53 8.29 -0.37 -0.50
N ALA A 54 9.01 0.17 0.48
CA ALA A 54 8.47 1.29 1.25
C ALA A 54 8.17 2.46 0.33
N GLU A 55 9.04 2.71 -0.64
CA GLU A 55 8.84 3.82 -1.58
C GLU A 55 7.59 3.61 -2.42
N ASP A 56 7.34 2.36 -2.85
CA ASP A 56 6.12 2.05 -3.59
C ASP A 56 4.89 2.43 -2.78
N LEU A 57 4.88 2.03 -1.51
CA LEU A 57 3.71 2.29 -0.66
C LEU A 57 3.53 3.76 -0.37
N ILE A 58 4.62 4.49 -0.23
CA ILE A 58 4.54 5.94 -0.04
C ILE A 58 3.93 6.60 -1.26
N LYS A 59 4.38 6.21 -2.46
CA LYS A 59 3.84 6.77 -3.68
C LYS A 59 2.37 6.46 -3.86
N ILE A 60 1.97 5.24 -3.53
CA ILE A 60 0.57 4.85 -3.62
C ILE A 60 -0.27 5.64 -2.64
N ALA A 61 0.22 5.83 -1.42
CA ALA A 61 -0.52 6.61 -0.43
C ALA A 61 -0.72 8.04 -0.92
N GLU A 62 0.32 8.65 -1.45
CA GLU A 62 0.23 10.02 -1.95
C GLU A 62 -0.73 10.13 -3.13
N PHE A 63 -0.71 9.14 -4.01
CA PHE A 63 -1.64 9.09 -5.13
C PHE A 63 -3.09 9.05 -4.64
N CYS A 64 -3.31 8.43 -3.50
CA CYS A 64 -4.65 8.29 -2.92
C CYS A 64 -4.97 9.40 -1.92
N ASP A 65 -4.16 10.44 -1.86
CA ASP A 65 -4.34 11.55 -0.92
C ASP A 65 -4.31 11.08 0.52
N CYS A 66 -3.47 10.09 0.79
CA CYS A 66 -3.30 9.50 2.11
C CYS A 66 -1.86 9.63 2.56
N LYS A 67 -1.61 9.22 3.78
CA LYS A 67 -0.26 9.20 4.33
C LYS A 67 0.06 7.81 4.80
N LEU A 68 1.31 7.41 4.60
CA LEU A 68 1.82 6.18 5.16
C LEU A 68 2.53 6.54 6.45
N ALA A 69 2.20 5.87 7.54
CA ALA A 69 2.73 6.26 8.83
C ALA A 69 2.81 5.08 9.78
N PHE A 70 3.74 5.19 10.73
CA PHE A 70 3.71 4.34 11.91
C PHE A 70 2.81 5.00 12.94
N ILE A 71 1.92 4.22 13.52
CA ILE A 71 1.03 4.73 14.57
C ILE A 71 1.53 4.15 15.87
N LEU A 72 1.95 5.04 16.77
CA LEU A 72 2.50 4.62 18.06
C LEU A 72 1.38 4.26 19.02
N PRO A 73 1.71 3.50 20.08
CA PRO A 73 0.68 3.09 21.03
C PRO A 73 -0.08 4.26 21.67
N ASN A 74 0.55 5.42 21.77
CA ASN A 74 -0.10 6.60 22.34
C ASN A 74 -0.93 7.38 21.31
N GLY A 75 -1.00 6.88 20.09
CA GLY A 75 -1.77 7.52 19.04
C GLY A 75 -1.00 8.48 18.18
N GLU A 76 0.24 8.77 18.54
CA GLU A 76 1.07 9.64 17.72
C GLU A 76 1.49 8.93 16.44
N ARG A 77 1.89 9.71 15.45
CA ARG A 77 2.24 9.16 14.15
C ARG A 77 3.61 9.64 13.70
N ILE A 78 4.31 8.74 13.04
CA ILE A 78 5.55 9.08 12.35
C ILE A 78 5.29 8.83 10.88
N THR A 79 5.16 9.91 10.12
CA THR A 79 4.77 9.82 8.71
C THR A 79 5.97 9.55 7.84
N LEU A 80 5.79 8.62 6.90
CA LEU A 80 6.79 8.34 5.89
C LEU A 80 6.38 9.06 4.61
N ASP A 81 7.30 9.82 4.04
CA ASP A 81 7.02 10.49 2.78
C ASP A 81 8.28 10.50 1.93
N THR A 82 8.12 10.94 0.68
CA THR A 82 9.21 10.92 -0.27
C THR A 82 10.07 12.17 -0.19
N ALA A 83 9.69 13.12 0.58
CA ALA A 83 10.41 14.36 0.65
C ALA A 83 11.75 14.13 1.27
N GLU A 84 12.58 14.62 0.74
CA GLU A 84 13.72 14.53 1.28
C GLU A 84 14.23 15.34 1.64
#